data_a011ed70e1fb20ed05dea789e9f89d24
#
_entry.id   a011ed70e1fb20ed05dea789e9f89d24
#
_cell.length_a   1.000
_cell.length_b   1.000
_cell.length_c   1.000
_cell.angle_alpha   90.00
_cell.angle_beta   90.00
_cell.angle_gamma   90.00
#
_symmetry.space_group_name_H-M   'P 1'
#
loop_
_entity.id
_entity.type
_entity.pdbx_description
1 polymer ?
#
loop_
_entity_poly.entity_id
_entity_poly.type
_entity_poly.pdbx_seq_one_letter_code
_entity_poly.pdbx_strand_id
1 'polypeptide(L)'
;MRFSLSFIPREDRFFFLLHQSTMNIQQVARRLQDLMQNFENVAAKVKEIKELEEFGDQIIHDITHSLHRTFVTPIDREDIIALAGRLDDVVDAIDEAAQYTLEYQIEEPTVHAQALA
;
A
#
# COMPACT_ATOMS: atom_id res chain seq x y z
N MET A 1 -13.66 -4.62 0.22
CA MET A 1 -14.04 -5.98 -0.22
C MET A 1 -13.30 -7.02 0.59
N ARG A 2 -13.99 -8.02 1.02
CA ARG A 2 -13.40 -9.07 1.85
C ARG A 2 -13.36 -10.38 1.08
N PHE A 3 -12.18 -10.95 0.94
CA PHE A 3 -12.03 -12.24 0.29
C PHE A 3 -12.39 -13.37 1.26
N SER A 4 -13.07 -14.40 0.74
CA SER A 4 -13.33 -15.61 1.52
C SER A 4 -12.09 -16.49 1.46
N LEU A 5 -11.37 -16.61 2.56
CA LEU A 5 -10.16 -17.41 2.67
C LEU A 5 -10.45 -18.86 3.07
N SER A 6 -11.73 -19.19 3.35
CA SER A 6 -12.11 -20.51 3.86
C SER A 6 -11.87 -21.62 2.86
N PHE A 7 -11.89 -21.33 1.53
CA PHE A 7 -11.67 -22.31 0.48
C PHE A 7 -10.21 -22.45 0.05
N ILE A 8 -9.33 -21.61 0.58
CA ILE A 8 -7.92 -21.63 0.23
C ILE A 8 -7.17 -22.49 1.26
N PRO A 9 -6.35 -23.48 0.83
CA PRO A 9 -5.52 -24.25 1.76
C PRO A 9 -4.67 -23.31 2.61
N ARG A 10 -4.45 -23.67 3.88
CA ARG A 10 -3.75 -22.80 4.83
C ARG A 10 -2.35 -22.38 4.37
N GLU A 11 -1.63 -23.30 3.71
CA GLU A 11 -0.29 -23.02 3.20
C GLU A 11 -0.33 -21.99 2.07
N ASP A 12 -1.30 -22.12 1.16
CA ASP A 12 -1.45 -21.21 0.02
C ASP A 12 -2.01 -19.86 0.43
N ARG A 13 -2.63 -19.78 1.59
CA ARG A 13 -3.23 -18.54 2.10
C ARG A 13 -2.21 -17.44 2.26
N PHE A 14 -1.02 -17.76 2.76
CA PHE A 14 0.06 -16.78 2.91
C PHE A 14 0.54 -16.28 1.55
N PHE A 15 0.73 -17.19 0.60
CA PHE A 15 1.14 -16.80 -0.75
C PHE A 15 0.07 -15.97 -1.44
N PHE A 16 -1.19 -16.31 -1.25
CA PHE A 16 -2.31 -15.52 -1.76
C PHE A 16 -2.28 -14.09 -1.20
N LEU A 17 -2.14 -13.95 0.11
CA LEU A 17 -2.10 -12.66 0.76
C LEU A 17 -0.86 -11.84 0.37
N LEU A 18 0.29 -12.48 0.28
CA LEU A 18 1.51 -11.84 -0.19
C LEU A 18 1.35 -11.36 -1.63
N HIS A 19 0.73 -12.17 -2.47
CA HIS A 19 0.43 -11.76 -3.85
C HIS A 19 -0.49 -10.56 -3.89
N GLN A 20 -1.54 -10.55 -3.07
CA GLN A 20 -2.46 -9.41 -2.97
C GLN A 20 -1.71 -8.15 -2.54
N SER A 21 -0.76 -8.28 -1.62
CA SER A 21 0.05 -7.16 -1.18
C SER A 21 0.92 -6.61 -2.30
N THR A 22 1.57 -7.47 -3.09
CA THR A 22 2.40 -7.01 -4.21
C THR A 22 1.56 -6.36 -5.31
N MET A 23 0.37 -6.87 -5.57
CA MET A 23 -0.55 -6.25 -6.52
C MET A 23 -0.99 -4.87 -6.05
N ASN A 24 -1.24 -4.73 -4.76
CA ASN A 24 -1.60 -3.45 -4.15
C ASN A 24 -0.46 -2.44 -4.28
N ILE A 25 0.77 -2.85 -4.02
CA ILE A 25 1.96 -2.00 -4.17
C ILE A 25 2.07 -1.51 -5.62
N GLN A 26 1.88 -2.39 -6.57
CA GLN A 26 1.93 -2.03 -7.99
C GLN A 26 0.88 -0.97 -8.33
N GLN A 27 -0.33 -1.12 -7.82
CA GLN A 27 -1.40 -0.13 -7.99
C GLN A 27 -1.04 1.22 -7.39
N VAL A 28 -0.55 1.21 -6.15
CA VAL A 28 -0.17 2.43 -5.44
C VAL A 28 0.96 3.15 -6.18
N ALA A 29 1.95 2.40 -6.65
CA ALA A 29 3.07 2.97 -7.40
C ALA A 29 2.60 3.62 -8.70
N ARG A 30 1.68 2.99 -9.41
CA ARG A 30 1.09 3.57 -10.63
C ARG A 30 0.31 4.84 -10.34
N ARG A 31 -0.42 4.87 -9.24
CA ARG A 31 -1.17 6.07 -8.84
C ARG A 31 -0.23 7.21 -8.48
N LEU A 32 0.88 6.92 -7.83
CA LEU A 32 1.89 7.94 -7.53
C LEU A 32 2.52 8.46 -8.81
N GLN A 33 2.85 7.58 -9.74
CA GLN A 33 3.39 7.96 -11.04
C GLN A 33 2.42 8.90 -11.77
N ASP A 34 1.14 8.55 -11.81
CA ASP A 34 0.11 9.39 -12.43
C ASP A 34 0.03 10.75 -11.74
N LEU A 35 0.07 10.78 -10.42
CA LEU A 35 0.05 12.03 -9.66
C LEU A 35 1.21 12.94 -10.06
N MET A 36 2.40 12.36 -10.20
CA MET A 36 3.60 13.13 -10.54
C MET A 36 3.64 13.59 -12.00
N GLN A 37 3.17 12.76 -12.92
CA GLN A 37 3.17 13.06 -14.35
C GLN A 37 2.03 14.00 -14.75
N ASN A 38 0.89 13.88 -14.09
CA ASN A 38 -0.31 14.66 -14.34
C ASN A 38 -0.72 15.32 -13.03
N PHE A 39 -0.04 16.40 -12.69
CA PHE A 39 -0.23 17.09 -11.40
C PHE A 39 -1.48 17.96 -11.42
N GLU A 40 -2.63 17.28 -11.51
CA GLU A 40 -3.96 17.88 -11.48
C GLU A 40 -4.90 16.98 -10.69
N ASN A 41 -5.97 17.52 -10.14
CA ASN A 41 -6.89 16.80 -9.25
C ASN A 41 -6.13 16.12 -8.10
N VAL A 42 -5.15 16.83 -7.56
CA VAL A 42 -4.19 16.27 -6.60
C VAL A 42 -4.89 15.71 -5.38
N ALA A 43 -5.83 16.42 -4.80
CA ALA A 43 -6.55 15.96 -3.61
C ALA A 43 -7.28 14.64 -3.85
N ALA A 44 -7.93 14.48 -5.01
CA ALA A 44 -8.63 13.25 -5.35
C ALA A 44 -7.65 12.09 -5.55
N LYS A 45 -6.52 12.34 -6.20
CA LYS A 45 -5.50 11.31 -6.44
C LYS A 45 -4.82 10.87 -5.14
N VAL A 46 -4.54 11.81 -4.25
CA VAL A 46 -3.97 11.51 -2.92
C VAL A 46 -4.94 10.67 -2.11
N LYS A 47 -6.24 10.97 -2.19
CA LYS A 47 -7.26 10.19 -1.51
C LYS A 47 -7.32 8.76 -2.02
N GLU A 48 -7.21 8.54 -3.33
CA GLU A 48 -7.16 7.20 -3.91
C GLU A 48 -5.96 6.41 -3.41
N ILE A 49 -4.80 7.05 -3.30
CA ILE A 49 -3.59 6.44 -2.76
C ILE A 49 -3.81 6.04 -1.29
N LYS A 50 -4.46 6.92 -0.52
CA LYS A 50 -4.76 6.62 0.88
C LYS A 50 -5.69 5.42 1.02
N GLU A 51 -6.67 5.29 0.16
CA GLU A 51 -7.57 4.14 0.16
C GLU A 51 -6.83 2.85 -0.15
N LEU A 52 -5.87 2.88 -1.07
CA LEU A 52 -5.04 1.72 -1.38
C LEU A 52 -4.08 1.38 -0.23
N GLU A 53 -3.57 2.40 0.47
CA GLU A 53 -2.75 2.19 1.67
C GLU A 53 -3.57 1.48 2.76
N GLU A 54 -4.79 1.91 2.99
CA GLU A 54 -5.67 1.28 3.97
C GLU A 54 -6.00 -0.16 3.59
N PHE A 55 -6.21 -0.42 2.31
CA PHE A 55 -6.43 -1.77 1.80
C PHE A 55 -5.18 -2.64 2.02
N GLY A 56 -4.00 -2.10 1.76
CA GLY A 56 -2.73 -2.79 2.01
C GLY A 56 -2.52 -3.11 3.48
N ASP A 57 -2.85 -2.17 4.34
CA ASP A 57 -2.77 -2.34 5.79
C ASP A 57 -3.66 -3.49 6.25
N GLN A 58 -4.85 -3.61 5.68
CA GLN A 58 -5.76 -4.72 5.98
C GLN A 58 -5.17 -6.07 5.54
N ILE A 59 -4.49 -6.11 4.39
CA ILE A 59 -3.83 -7.34 3.93
C ILE A 59 -2.76 -7.78 4.93
N ILE A 60 -1.93 -6.84 5.40
CA ILE A 60 -0.89 -7.13 6.39
C ILE A 60 -1.51 -7.63 7.71
N HIS A 61 -2.61 -7.01 8.11
CA HIS A 61 -3.36 -7.44 9.28
C HIS A 61 -3.83 -8.90 9.12
N ASP A 62 -4.34 -9.25 7.94
CA ASP A 62 -4.83 -10.60 7.65
C ASP A 62 -3.68 -11.62 7.65
N ILE A 63 -2.50 -11.24 7.15
CA ILE A 63 -1.30 -12.09 7.21
C ILE A 63 -0.94 -12.37 8.67
N THR A 64 -0.87 -11.34 9.50
CA THR A 64 -0.54 -11.46 10.91
C THR A 64 -1.55 -12.33 11.64
N HIS A 65 -2.83 -12.11 11.38
CA HIS A 65 -3.90 -12.88 11.98
C HIS A 65 -3.79 -14.37 11.59
N SER A 66 -3.52 -14.65 10.31
CA SER A 66 -3.34 -16.01 9.82
C SER A 66 -2.14 -16.70 10.48
N LEU A 67 -1.06 -15.96 10.74
CA LEU A 67 0.11 -16.51 11.44
C LEU A 67 -0.23 -16.96 12.85
N HIS A 68 -1.07 -16.21 13.57
CA HIS A 68 -1.48 -16.59 14.92
C HIS A 68 -2.37 -17.83 14.94
N ARG A 69 -3.04 -18.14 13.83
CA ARG A 69 -3.98 -19.26 13.75
C ARG A 69 -3.41 -20.47 13.02
N THR A 70 -2.22 -20.37 12.46
CA THR A 70 -1.61 -21.43 11.68
C THR A 70 -0.38 -21.97 12.41
N PHE A 71 -0.39 -23.28 12.67
CA PHE A 71 0.71 -23.91 13.38
C PHE A 71 1.93 -24.11 12.49
N VAL A 72 1.70 -24.57 11.26
CA VAL A 72 2.77 -24.80 10.28
C VAL A 72 2.64 -23.82 9.15
N THR A 73 3.71 -23.08 8.85
CA THR A 73 3.76 -22.09 7.78
C THR A 73 4.63 -22.60 6.62
N PRO A 74 4.34 -22.21 5.34
CA PRO A 74 5.09 -22.71 4.18
C PRO A 74 6.55 -22.25 4.15
N ILE A 75 6.83 -21.12 4.77
CA ILE A 75 8.19 -20.61 4.98
C ILE A 75 8.30 -20.19 6.43
N ASP A 76 9.52 -19.84 6.86
CA ASP A 76 9.76 -19.43 8.23
C ASP A 76 8.81 -18.29 8.61
N ARG A 77 8.16 -18.44 9.76
CA ARG A 77 7.24 -17.45 10.31
C ARG A 77 7.88 -16.06 10.42
N GLU A 78 9.12 -16.01 10.88
CA GLU A 78 9.84 -14.74 11.03
C GLU A 78 10.09 -14.08 9.68
N ASP A 79 10.31 -14.87 8.63
CA ASP A 79 10.50 -14.36 7.28
C ASP A 79 9.20 -13.81 6.71
N ILE A 80 8.07 -14.45 6.99
CA ILE A 80 6.75 -13.93 6.57
C ILE A 80 6.49 -12.58 7.23
N ILE A 81 6.74 -12.47 8.53
CA ILE A 81 6.55 -11.22 9.27
C ILE A 81 7.46 -10.12 8.72
N ALA A 82 8.73 -10.44 8.47
CA ALA A 82 9.68 -9.48 7.95
C ALA A 82 9.28 -9.01 6.55
N LEU A 83 8.90 -9.93 5.68
CA LEU A 83 8.46 -9.60 4.32
C LEU A 83 7.21 -8.73 4.35
N ALA A 84 6.21 -9.12 5.13
CA ALA A 84 4.97 -8.36 5.27
C ALA A 84 5.26 -6.93 5.76
N GLY A 85 6.13 -6.78 6.74
CA GLY A 85 6.52 -5.47 7.25
C GLY A 85 7.21 -4.60 6.20
N ARG A 86 8.06 -5.20 5.37
CA ARG A 86 8.73 -4.45 4.29
C ARG A 86 7.74 -4.03 3.20
N LEU A 87 6.80 -4.89 2.87
CA LEU A 87 5.77 -4.55 1.89
C LEU A 87 4.90 -3.39 2.40
N ASP A 88 4.56 -3.42 3.68
CA ASP A 88 3.82 -2.34 4.32
C ASP A 88 4.60 -1.03 4.28
N ASP A 89 5.89 -1.07 4.58
CA ASP A 89 6.76 0.12 4.57
C ASP A 89 6.77 0.79 3.19
N VAL A 90 6.75 0.01 2.11
CA VAL A 90 6.73 0.57 0.75
C VAL A 90 5.45 1.35 0.49
N VAL A 91 4.30 0.78 0.84
CA VAL A 91 3.01 1.45 0.63
C VAL A 91 2.90 2.70 1.51
N ASP A 92 3.34 2.61 2.75
CA ASP A 92 3.33 3.75 3.66
C ASP A 92 4.21 4.89 3.14
N ALA A 93 5.37 4.57 2.59
CA ALA A 93 6.27 5.57 2.02
C ALA A 93 5.64 6.27 0.82
N ILE A 94 4.92 5.54 -0.02
CA ILE A 94 4.23 6.10 -1.19
C ILE A 94 3.09 7.01 -0.74
N ASP A 95 2.29 6.57 0.23
CA ASP A 95 1.22 7.38 0.79
C ASP A 95 1.76 8.67 1.40
N GLU A 96 2.83 8.57 2.16
CA GLU A 96 3.48 9.73 2.77
C GLU A 96 3.98 10.70 1.71
N ALA A 97 4.61 10.21 0.65
CA ALA A 97 5.05 11.05 -0.46
C ALA A 97 3.87 11.76 -1.13
N ALA A 98 2.76 11.07 -1.33
CA ALA A 98 1.55 11.66 -1.89
C ALA A 98 0.97 12.75 -0.99
N GLN A 99 0.96 12.52 0.33
CA GLN A 99 0.51 13.51 1.30
C GLN A 99 1.36 14.77 1.24
N TYR A 100 2.67 14.62 1.11
CA TYR A 100 3.57 15.78 0.97
C TYR A 100 3.28 16.59 -0.28
N THR A 101 2.93 15.97 -1.40
CA THR A 101 2.59 16.70 -2.61
C THR A 101 1.33 17.56 -2.41
N LEU A 102 0.35 17.04 -1.69
CA LEU A 102 -0.87 17.76 -1.38
C LEU A 102 -0.58 18.94 -0.45
N GLU A 103 0.19 18.74 0.60
CA GLU A 103 0.59 19.78 1.53
C GLU A 103 1.37 20.88 0.82
N TYR A 104 2.32 20.50 -0.01
CA TYR A 104 3.12 21.45 -0.78
C TYR A 104 2.25 22.28 -1.72
N GLN A 105 1.30 21.68 -2.39
CA GLN A 105 0.38 22.38 -3.27
C GLN A 105 -0.45 23.42 -2.52
N ILE A 106 -0.93 23.09 -1.33
CA ILE A 106 -1.78 23.95 -0.52
C ILE A 106 -0.97 25.09 0.09
N GLU A 107 0.21 24.80 0.63
CA GLU A 107 1.00 25.75 1.38
C GLU A 107 1.80 26.74 0.51
N GLU A 108 2.29 26.27 -0.65
CA GLU A 108 3.20 27.05 -1.48
C GLU A 108 2.83 27.11 -2.96
N PRO A 109 1.54 27.28 -3.32
CA PRO A 109 1.15 27.25 -4.73
C PRO A 109 1.72 28.42 -5.53
N THR A 110 1.79 29.61 -4.94
CA THR A 110 2.24 30.82 -5.62
C THR A 110 3.75 30.83 -5.80
N VAL A 111 4.49 30.47 -4.76
CA VAL A 111 5.96 30.41 -4.80
C VAL A 111 6.40 29.34 -5.81
N HIS A 112 5.75 28.19 -5.79
CA HIS A 112 6.05 27.12 -6.72
C HIS A 112 5.77 27.52 -8.16
N ALA A 113 4.65 28.17 -8.42
CA ALA A 113 4.29 28.63 -9.74
C ALA A 113 5.29 29.68 -10.26
N GLN A 114 5.75 30.57 -9.42
CA GLN A 114 6.76 31.56 -9.78
C GLN A 114 8.11 30.92 -10.08
N ALA A 115 8.48 29.89 -9.35
CA ALA A 115 9.74 29.18 -9.57
C ALA A 115 9.76 28.42 -10.90
N LEU A 116 8.60 28.01 -11.40
CA LEU A 116 8.45 27.30 -12.67
C LEU A 116 8.31 28.25 -13.87
N ALA A 117 7.99 29.48 -13.63
CA ALA A 117 7.78 30.48 -14.69
C ALA A 117 9.13 31.03 -15.27
#